data_24f494ef8400aab4a38f1d274e2153bb
#
_entry.id   24f494ef8400aab4a38f1d274e2153bb
#
_cell.length_a   1.000
_cell.length_b   1.000
_cell.length_c   1.000
_cell.angle_alpha   90.00
_cell.angle_beta   90.00
_cell.angle_gamma   90.00
#
_symmetry.space_group_name_H-M   'P 1'
#
loop_
_entity.id
_entity.type
_entity.pdbx_description
1 polymer ?
#
loop_
_entity_poly.entity_id
_entity_poly.type
_entity_poly.pdbx_seq_one_letter_code
_entity_poly.pdbx_strand_id
1 'polypeptide(L)'
;MKKLLTRGVLLCAALALPALADSVTDSISVCIGYFGWAEDEYVEKAKFTWQELDGWYGGALDTHEEFYSYSNGSGRTYLVYARGFYIRDLLDYAGVDVNSIASIDFFTKDHSNGAYRSFTKYALLDQPRYYFPNLAADPETGELYAWDGGDDLWVGAYQVEPMLALEDYTEWDTSGFDFESYIDESRFSTGNRFHLFFGQASPEEAATSSAAKYVYKILVTFSGTPVLSSEEDNLDLIVGSDHALHVTADAEDDALTDYVQANLQYASSDPSVVSVDQYGKLHVNAEGDAVITASFGESSVSVNVHVGSGGASGTGSTAGNGTEPGGEAASGTFDLPKPEETETSPAARSALRTAVM
;
A
#
# COMPACT_ATOMS: atom_id res chain seq x y z
N MET A 1 27.45 18.68 6.48
CA MET A 1 26.18 19.41 6.28
C MET A 1 25.24 18.47 5.54
N LYS A 2 24.42 17.71 6.27
CA LYS A 2 23.38 16.85 5.68
C LYS A 2 22.20 17.76 5.32
N LYS A 3 21.87 17.81 4.03
CA LYS A 3 20.63 18.48 3.58
C LYS A 3 19.45 17.61 4.03
N LEU A 4 18.69 18.10 5.00
CA LEU A 4 17.34 17.61 5.27
C LEU A 4 16.51 17.92 4.00
N LEU A 5 16.20 16.91 3.22
CA LEU A 5 15.08 16.99 2.27
C LEU A 5 13.78 16.86 3.10
N THR A 6 13.13 17.98 3.32
CA THR A 6 11.75 17.98 3.80
C THR A 6 10.89 17.38 2.67
N ARG A 7 10.60 16.09 2.74
CA ARG A 7 9.57 15.46 1.91
C ARG A 7 8.22 15.98 2.42
N GLY A 8 7.60 16.84 1.64
CA GLY A 8 6.24 17.27 1.93
C GLY A 8 5.30 16.08 1.76
N VAL A 9 4.58 15.73 2.81
CA VAL A 9 3.43 14.82 2.74
C VAL A 9 2.36 15.56 1.95
N LEU A 10 2.09 15.10 0.74
CA LEU A 10 1.01 15.62 -0.09
C LEU A 10 -0.23 14.76 0.18
N LEU A 11 -1.26 15.34 0.74
CA LEU A 11 -2.56 14.68 0.89
C LEU A 11 -3.13 14.39 -0.50
N CYS A 12 -3.69 13.20 -0.71
CA CYS A 12 -4.43 12.82 -1.92
C CYS A 12 -5.79 13.56 -1.99
N ALA A 13 -5.79 14.89 -1.86
CA ALA A 13 -7.01 15.67 -1.98
C ALA A 13 -7.58 15.54 -3.40
N ALA A 14 -8.84 15.15 -3.48
CA ALA A 14 -9.61 15.14 -4.72
C ALA A 14 -9.75 16.57 -5.24
N LEU A 15 -8.89 16.98 -6.15
CA LEU A 15 -9.13 18.17 -6.96
C LEU A 15 -10.28 17.84 -7.92
N ALA A 16 -11.44 18.43 -7.69
CA ALA A 16 -12.54 18.44 -8.65
C ALA A 16 -12.04 19.12 -9.94
N LEU A 17 -11.65 18.29 -10.92
CA LEU A 17 -11.25 18.79 -12.24
C LEU A 17 -12.50 19.18 -13.04
N PRO A 18 -12.47 20.30 -13.76
CA PRO A 18 -13.55 20.65 -14.67
C PRO A 18 -13.66 19.62 -15.79
N ALA A 19 -14.88 19.17 -16.07
CA ALA A 19 -15.18 18.30 -17.17
C ALA A 19 -14.71 18.90 -18.51
N LEU A 20 -14.06 18.07 -19.35
CA LEU A 20 -13.57 18.34 -20.70
C LEU A 20 -12.11 18.86 -20.77
N ALA A 21 -11.17 18.01 -20.45
CA ALA A 21 -9.82 18.09 -21.00
C ALA A 21 -9.31 16.68 -21.20
N ASP A 22 -8.66 16.43 -22.31
CA ASP A 22 -8.04 15.21 -22.81
C ASP A 22 -8.19 13.96 -21.93
N SER A 23 -8.91 12.97 -22.44
CA SER A 23 -9.15 11.68 -21.78
C SER A 23 -7.87 10.87 -21.54
N VAL A 24 -6.76 11.25 -22.16
CA VAL A 24 -5.46 10.59 -22.00
C VAL A 24 -4.87 10.88 -20.62
N THR A 25 -4.46 9.84 -19.93
CA THR A 25 -3.81 9.96 -18.63
C THR A 25 -2.29 9.91 -18.81
N ASP A 26 -1.59 10.98 -18.42
CA ASP A 26 -0.13 11.07 -18.53
C ASP A 26 0.61 10.66 -17.26
N SER A 27 -0.09 10.57 -16.14
CA SER A 27 0.49 10.19 -14.85
C SER A 27 -0.48 9.37 -14.02
N ILE A 28 0.08 8.55 -13.14
CA ILE A 28 -0.66 7.74 -12.17
C ILE A 28 -0.13 8.00 -10.77
N SER A 29 -1.02 8.15 -9.79
CA SER A 29 -0.68 8.23 -8.37
C SER A 29 -1.00 6.91 -7.67
N VAL A 30 -0.07 6.43 -6.84
CA VAL A 30 -0.26 5.32 -5.92
C VAL A 30 -0.40 5.91 -4.52
N CYS A 31 -1.57 5.73 -3.91
CA CYS A 31 -1.90 6.20 -2.56
C CYS A 31 -2.12 5.01 -1.65
N ILE A 32 -1.72 5.13 -0.39
CA ILE A 32 -1.78 4.05 0.60
C ILE A 32 -2.55 4.50 1.84
N GLY A 33 -3.23 3.57 2.50
CA GLY A 33 -4.01 3.85 3.70
C GLY A 33 -4.58 2.58 4.34
N TYR A 34 -5.45 2.77 5.31
CA TYR A 34 -6.06 1.67 6.06
C TYR A 34 -7.55 1.54 5.77
N PHE A 35 -8.08 0.35 6.07
CA PHE A 35 -9.52 0.11 5.97
C PHE A 35 -10.31 1.09 6.86
N GLY A 36 -11.35 1.68 6.27
CA GLY A 36 -12.19 2.66 6.96
C GLY A 36 -11.75 4.12 6.80
N TRP A 37 -10.58 4.39 6.23
CA TRP A 37 -10.16 5.75 5.90
C TRP A 37 -11.03 6.34 4.79
N ALA A 38 -11.30 7.63 4.86
CA ALA A 38 -11.88 8.36 3.75
C ALA A 38 -10.85 8.53 2.62
N GLU A 39 -11.30 8.73 1.38
CA GLU A 39 -10.43 8.84 0.20
C GLU A 39 -9.35 9.92 0.34
N ASP A 40 -9.66 11.01 1.02
CA ASP A 40 -8.77 12.15 1.25
C ASP A 40 -7.79 11.96 2.41
N GLU A 41 -7.93 10.88 3.18
CA GLU A 41 -6.99 10.48 4.23
C GLU A 41 -5.85 9.61 3.70
N TYR A 42 -6.00 9.00 2.50
CA TYR A 42 -4.94 8.21 1.90
C TYR A 42 -3.73 9.08 1.53
N VAL A 43 -2.54 8.55 1.85
CA VAL A 43 -1.26 9.23 1.63
C VAL A 43 -0.75 8.91 0.22
N GLU A 44 -0.40 9.93 -0.58
CA GLU A 44 0.28 9.72 -1.86
C GLU A 44 1.68 9.19 -1.60
N LYS A 45 1.89 7.91 -1.88
CA LYS A 45 3.18 7.23 -1.75
C LYS A 45 4.09 7.58 -2.91
N ALA A 46 3.55 7.57 -4.12
CA ALA A 46 4.28 7.85 -5.34
C ALA A 46 3.38 8.39 -6.44
N LYS A 47 3.97 9.13 -7.36
CA LYS A 47 3.34 9.59 -8.59
C LYS A 47 4.32 9.49 -9.73
N PHE A 48 3.90 8.89 -10.82
CA PHE A 48 4.73 8.61 -11.99
C PHE A 48 4.06 9.08 -13.26
N THR A 49 4.83 9.59 -14.20
CA THR A 49 4.43 9.73 -15.59
C THR A 49 4.59 8.39 -16.31
N TRP A 50 3.89 8.20 -17.43
CA TRP A 50 4.04 6.98 -18.21
C TRP A 50 5.47 6.81 -18.77
N GLN A 51 6.17 7.92 -19.11
CA GLN A 51 7.56 7.87 -19.60
C GLN A 51 8.54 7.40 -18.51
N GLU A 52 8.29 7.74 -17.25
CA GLU A 52 9.11 7.26 -16.14
C GLU A 52 8.95 5.76 -15.91
N LEU A 53 7.79 5.20 -16.27
CA LEU A 53 7.48 3.79 -16.05
C LEU A 53 7.85 2.92 -17.25
N ASP A 54 7.62 3.36 -18.49
CA ASP A 54 7.69 2.54 -19.69
C ASP A 54 9.13 2.18 -20.09
N GLY A 55 9.52 0.94 -19.89
CA GLY A 55 10.85 0.40 -20.20
C GLY A 55 11.23 0.48 -21.68
N TRP A 56 10.27 0.46 -22.61
CA TRP A 56 10.56 0.63 -24.04
C TRP A 56 11.14 2.00 -24.38
N TYR A 57 10.80 3.01 -23.59
CA TYR A 57 11.33 4.36 -23.69
C TYR A 57 12.40 4.67 -22.66
N GLY A 58 12.94 3.63 -21.99
CA GLY A 58 13.99 3.78 -20.99
C GLY A 58 13.47 4.12 -19.58
N GLY A 59 12.19 3.89 -19.32
CA GLY A 59 11.58 3.99 -18.01
C GLY A 59 12.00 2.84 -17.07
N ALA A 60 11.44 2.82 -15.88
CA ALA A 60 11.91 1.99 -14.77
C ALA A 60 11.35 0.56 -14.77
N LEU A 61 10.18 0.33 -15.41
CA LEU A 61 9.51 -0.96 -15.42
C LEU A 61 9.71 -1.67 -16.75
N ASP A 62 9.82 -2.99 -16.71
CA ASP A 62 9.79 -3.80 -17.92
C ASP A 62 8.42 -3.67 -18.60
N THR A 63 8.43 -3.42 -19.90
CA THR A 63 7.21 -3.39 -20.71
C THR A 63 6.93 -4.78 -21.27
N HIS A 64 5.73 -5.27 -20.98
CA HIS A 64 5.26 -6.59 -21.38
C HIS A 64 4.20 -6.47 -22.48
N GLU A 65 4.07 -7.52 -23.26
CA GLU A 65 3.00 -7.73 -24.23
C GLU A 65 2.18 -8.93 -23.80
N GLU A 66 0.85 -8.77 -23.71
CA GLU A 66 -0.01 -9.83 -23.18
C GLU A 66 -1.36 -9.84 -23.88
N PHE A 67 -1.95 -11.03 -24.01
CA PHE A 67 -3.32 -11.20 -24.51
C PHE A 67 -4.30 -11.36 -23.36
N TYR A 68 -5.48 -10.78 -23.53
CA TYR A 68 -6.60 -10.91 -22.60
C TYR A 68 -7.88 -11.25 -23.33
N SER A 69 -8.75 -12.02 -22.68
CA SER A 69 -10.10 -12.29 -23.13
C SER A 69 -11.12 -11.81 -22.11
N TYR A 70 -12.27 -11.41 -22.55
CA TYR A 70 -13.39 -11.03 -21.71
C TYR A 70 -14.70 -11.51 -22.31
N SER A 71 -15.63 -11.96 -21.45
CA SER A 71 -17.03 -12.06 -21.77
C SER A 71 -17.82 -10.99 -21.02
N ASN A 72 -18.87 -10.45 -21.63
CA ASN A 72 -19.86 -9.68 -20.90
C ASN A 72 -21.08 -10.55 -20.61
N GLY A 73 -21.83 -10.22 -19.54
CA GLY A 73 -23.03 -10.97 -19.18
C GLY A 73 -24.18 -10.92 -20.21
N SER A 74 -23.98 -10.28 -21.38
CA SER A 74 -24.93 -10.17 -22.49
C SER A 74 -24.46 -10.86 -23.78
N GLY A 75 -23.52 -11.81 -23.66
CA GLY A 75 -23.13 -12.67 -24.77
C GLY A 75 -22.21 -12.05 -25.81
N ARG A 76 -21.36 -11.13 -25.39
CA ARG A 76 -20.28 -10.61 -26.24
C ARG A 76 -18.91 -10.97 -25.66
N THR A 77 -18.00 -11.32 -26.52
CA THR A 77 -16.61 -11.59 -26.20
C THR A 77 -15.71 -10.49 -26.76
N TYR A 78 -14.62 -10.27 -26.08
CA TYR A 78 -13.58 -9.30 -26.47
C TYR A 78 -12.24 -9.98 -26.34
N LEU A 79 -11.40 -9.84 -27.35
CA LEU A 79 -10.00 -10.21 -27.28
C LEU A 79 -9.16 -8.94 -27.35
N VAL A 80 -8.15 -8.88 -26.49
CA VAL A 80 -7.28 -7.71 -26.33
C VAL A 80 -5.85 -8.16 -26.48
N TYR A 81 -5.06 -7.39 -27.20
CA TYR A 81 -3.62 -7.42 -27.12
C TYR A 81 -3.14 -6.11 -26.51
N ALA A 82 -2.45 -6.19 -25.40
CA ALA A 82 -2.07 -5.06 -24.58
C ALA A 82 -0.56 -4.97 -24.40
N ARG A 83 -0.05 -3.74 -24.31
CA ARG A 83 1.35 -3.40 -24.01
C ARG A 83 1.40 -2.49 -22.80
N GLY A 84 2.15 -2.86 -21.78
CA GLY A 84 2.25 -2.07 -20.56
C GLY A 84 3.09 -2.77 -19.51
N PHE A 85 2.86 -2.46 -18.25
CA PHE A 85 3.58 -3.04 -17.13
C PHE A 85 2.60 -3.73 -16.16
N TYR A 86 3.09 -4.74 -15.48
CA TYR A 86 2.28 -5.45 -14.50
C TYR A 86 2.03 -4.61 -13.25
N ILE A 87 0.86 -4.80 -12.65
CA ILE A 87 0.47 -4.06 -11.44
C ILE A 87 1.40 -4.37 -10.27
N ARG A 88 1.88 -5.62 -10.15
CA ARG A 88 2.85 -5.99 -9.12
C ARG A 88 4.13 -5.17 -9.23
N ASP A 89 4.65 -5.02 -10.43
CA ASP A 89 5.90 -4.29 -10.67
C ASP A 89 5.73 -2.80 -10.36
N LEU A 90 4.59 -2.22 -10.69
CA LEU A 90 4.27 -0.84 -10.32
C LEU A 90 4.19 -0.65 -8.80
N LEU A 91 3.53 -1.57 -8.09
CA LEU A 91 3.40 -1.49 -6.63
C LEU A 91 4.75 -1.69 -5.95
N ASP A 92 5.55 -2.65 -6.39
CA ASP A 92 6.91 -2.88 -5.89
C ASP A 92 7.81 -1.65 -6.15
N TYR A 93 7.76 -1.09 -7.35
CA TYR A 93 8.50 0.13 -7.70
C TYR A 93 8.05 1.34 -6.88
N ALA A 94 6.78 1.43 -6.53
CA ALA A 94 6.26 2.44 -5.60
C ALA A 94 6.70 2.18 -4.14
N GLY A 95 7.33 1.04 -3.85
CA GLY A 95 7.76 0.64 -2.51
C GLY A 95 6.61 0.16 -1.62
N VAL A 96 5.56 -0.42 -2.21
CA VAL A 96 4.41 -1.00 -1.50
C VAL A 96 4.64 -2.49 -1.27
N ASP A 97 4.63 -2.95 -0.02
CA ASP A 97 4.64 -4.39 0.27
C ASP A 97 3.30 -5.03 -0.13
N VAL A 98 3.30 -5.73 -1.27
CA VAL A 98 2.11 -6.40 -1.80
C VAL A 98 1.54 -7.48 -0.88
N ASN A 99 2.33 -8.00 0.09
CA ASN A 99 1.86 -9.03 1.01
C ASN A 99 0.92 -8.47 2.08
N SER A 100 1.06 -7.20 2.42
CA SER A 100 0.25 -6.50 3.43
C SER A 100 -1.05 -5.89 2.87
N ILE A 101 -1.28 -5.97 1.55
CA ILE A 101 -2.44 -5.39 0.89
C ILE A 101 -3.73 -6.17 1.22
N ALA A 102 -4.80 -5.46 1.56
CA ALA A 102 -6.16 -6.00 1.67
C ALA A 102 -6.95 -5.79 0.36
N SER A 103 -6.94 -4.57 -0.17
CA SER A 103 -7.67 -4.20 -1.39
C SER A 103 -6.95 -3.14 -2.21
N ILE A 104 -7.33 -3.06 -3.48
CA ILE A 104 -6.81 -2.11 -4.45
C ILE A 104 -8.00 -1.49 -5.20
N ASP A 105 -8.09 -0.17 -5.17
CA ASP A 105 -9.13 0.60 -5.83
C ASP A 105 -8.56 1.43 -6.98
N PHE A 106 -9.25 1.39 -8.12
CA PHE A 106 -8.86 2.10 -9.33
C PHE A 106 -9.80 3.26 -9.62
N PHE A 107 -9.24 4.45 -9.76
CA PHE A 107 -9.95 5.68 -10.09
C PHE A 107 -9.63 6.09 -11.52
N THR A 108 -10.67 6.42 -12.29
CA THR A 108 -10.58 6.76 -13.71
C THR A 108 -11.09 8.17 -13.99
N LYS A 109 -10.57 8.82 -15.03
CA LYS A 109 -10.95 10.18 -15.40
C LYS A 109 -12.38 10.30 -15.93
N ASP A 110 -12.95 9.23 -16.41
CA ASP A 110 -14.31 9.17 -16.97
C ASP A 110 -15.38 8.78 -15.93
N HIS A 111 -14.97 8.53 -14.69
CA HIS A 111 -15.86 8.22 -13.56
C HIS A 111 -15.64 9.19 -12.41
N SER A 112 -16.69 9.90 -12.01
CA SER A 112 -16.60 11.00 -11.05
C SER A 112 -17.01 10.66 -9.61
N ASN A 113 -17.54 9.44 -9.37
CA ASN A 113 -18.13 9.07 -8.09
C ASN A 113 -17.32 7.93 -7.41
N GLY A 114 -16.17 8.26 -6.83
CA GLY A 114 -15.34 7.28 -6.12
C GLY A 114 -14.57 6.34 -7.05
N ALA A 115 -14.19 5.17 -6.54
CA ALA A 115 -13.47 4.17 -7.31
C ALA A 115 -14.33 3.60 -8.43
N TYR A 116 -13.75 3.49 -9.62
CA TYR A 116 -14.41 2.81 -10.75
C TYR A 116 -14.44 1.31 -10.54
N ARG A 117 -13.35 0.73 -9.98
CA ARG A 117 -13.23 -0.70 -9.64
C ARG A 117 -12.46 -0.87 -8.35
N SER A 118 -12.92 -1.85 -7.57
CA SER A 118 -12.31 -2.28 -6.32
C SER A 118 -12.09 -3.78 -6.37
N PHE A 119 -10.91 -4.23 -5.97
CA PHE A 119 -10.56 -5.63 -5.88
C PHE A 119 -9.94 -5.92 -4.52
N THR A 120 -10.23 -7.10 -3.97
CA THR A 120 -9.36 -7.66 -2.94
C THR A 120 -8.00 -8.03 -3.55
N LYS A 121 -6.95 -8.04 -2.74
CA LYS A 121 -5.63 -8.52 -3.19
C LYS A 121 -5.73 -9.88 -3.85
N TYR A 122 -6.48 -10.81 -3.23
CA TYR A 122 -6.67 -12.15 -3.78
C TYR A 122 -7.27 -12.10 -5.19
N ALA A 123 -8.35 -11.37 -5.38
CA ALA A 123 -9.08 -11.34 -6.65
C ALA A 123 -8.26 -10.72 -7.80
N LEU A 124 -7.39 -9.76 -7.51
CA LEU A 124 -6.57 -9.11 -8.54
C LEU A 124 -5.21 -9.78 -8.71
N LEU A 125 -4.50 -10.04 -7.61
CA LEU A 125 -3.08 -10.39 -7.67
C LEU A 125 -2.79 -11.88 -7.44
N ASP A 126 -3.59 -12.59 -6.63
CA ASP A 126 -3.25 -13.95 -6.19
C ASP A 126 -4.10 -15.03 -6.88
N GLN A 127 -5.33 -14.70 -7.30
CA GLN A 127 -6.18 -15.63 -8.05
C GLN A 127 -5.62 -15.80 -9.45
N PRO A 128 -5.35 -17.06 -9.91
CA PRO A 128 -4.91 -17.31 -11.29
C PRO A 128 -5.92 -16.74 -12.30
N ARG A 129 -5.44 -16.00 -13.26
CA ARG A 129 -6.18 -15.38 -14.36
C ARG A 129 -5.67 -15.89 -15.69
N TYR A 130 -6.55 -16.02 -16.67
CA TYR A 130 -6.23 -16.67 -17.93
C TYR A 130 -6.71 -15.82 -19.11
N TYR A 131 -6.02 -15.99 -20.21
CA TYR A 131 -6.48 -15.67 -21.55
C TYR A 131 -7.09 -16.93 -22.18
N PHE A 132 -8.23 -16.80 -22.80
CA PHE A 132 -8.94 -17.87 -23.51
C PHE A 132 -8.98 -17.55 -25.01
N PRO A 133 -8.04 -18.08 -25.81
CA PRO A 133 -7.90 -17.72 -27.24
C PRO A 133 -9.12 -18.12 -28.08
N ASN A 134 -9.80 -19.20 -27.69
CA ASN A 134 -10.92 -19.78 -28.42
C ASN A 134 -12.30 -19.24 -27.95
N LEU A 135 -12.32 -18.28 -27.05
CA LEU A 135 -13.57 -17.78 -26.48
C LEU A 135 -14.39 -17.00 -27.50
N ALA A 136 -15.59 -17.48 -27.78
CA ALA A 136 -16.60 -16.84 -28.60
C ALA A 136 -17.96 -16.87 -27.92
N ALA A 137 -18.91 -16.06 -28.38
CA ALA A 137 -20.28 -16.06 -27.89
C ALA A 137 -21.25 -16.01 -29.06
N ASP A 138 -22.34 -16.75 -28.92
CA ASP A 138 -23.46 -16.67 -29.87
C ASP A 138 -24.18 -15.31 -29.70
N PRO A 139 -24.25 -14.47 -30.72
CA PRO A 139 -24.78 -13.13 -30.61
C PRO A 139 -26.31 -13.07 -30.34
N GLU A 140 -27.03 -14.18 -30.55
CA GLU A 140 -28.51 -14.25 -30.36
C GLU A 140 -28.84 -14.79 -28.97
N THR A 141 -28.07 -15.80 -28.50
CA THR A 141 -28.34 -16.49 -27.24
C THR A 141 -27.44 -16.07 -26.12
N GLY A 142 -26.24 -15.55 -26.41
CA GLY A 142 -25.17 -15.25 -25.44
C GLY A 142 -24.45 -16.48 -24.93
N GLU A 143 -24.70 -17.65 -25.50
CA GLU A 143 -24.03 -18.89 -25.12
C GLU A 143 -22.57 -18.85 -25.56
N LEU A 144 -21.66 -19.20 -24.63
CA LEU A 144 -20.22 -19.27 -24.91
C LEU A 144 -19.88 -20.57 -25.61
N TYR A 145 -19.01 -20.49 -26.61
CA TYR A 145 -18.53 -21.64 -27.35
C TYR A 145 -17.08 -21.43 -27.80
N ALA A 146 -16.40 -22.54 -28.15
CA ALA A 146 -15.07 -22.47 -28.76
C ALA A 146 -15.22 -22.21 -30.27
N TRP A 147 -14.65 -21.12 -30.78
CA TRP A 147 -14.77 -20.70 -32.18
C TRP A 147 -14.17 -21.71 -33.18
N ASP A 148 -13.19 -22.52 -32.74
CA ASP A 148 -12.59 -23.58 -33.54
C ASP A 148 -13.47 -24.83 -33.70
N GLY A 149 -14.65 -24.84 -33.07
CA GLY A 149 -15.62 -25.92 -33.07
C GLY A 149 -15.34 -27.02 -32.06
N GLY A 150 -14.40 -26.82 -31.13
CA GLY A 150 -14.15 -27.70 -29.98
C GLY A 150 -15.22 -27.56 -28.90
N ASP A 151 -15.26 -28.54 -27.99
CA ASP A 151 -16.19 -28.55 -26.84
C ASP A 151 -15.58 -27.96 -25.57
N ASP A 152 -14.27 -27.62 -25.58
CA ASP A 152 -13.52 -27.21 -24.41
C ASP A 152 -12.92 -25.82 -24.59
N LEU A 153 -13.45 -24.86 -23.85
CA LEU A 153 -12.99 -23.45 -23.84
C LEU A 153 -11.60 -23.26 -23.22
N TRP A 154 -11.09 -24.26 -22.49
CA TRP A 154 -9.76 -24.20 -21.89
C TRP A 154 -8.63 -24.59 -22.86
N VAL A 155 -8.96 -25.06 -24.05
CA VAL A 155 -7.94 -25.41 -25.05
C VAL A 155 -7.17 -24.17 -25.46
N GLY A 156 -5.84 -24.20 -25.28
CA GLY A 156 -4.95 -23.07 -25.57
C GLY A 156 -4.95 -21.96 -24.52
N ALA A 157 -5.77 -22.07 -23.46
CA ALA A 157 -5.75 -21.08 -22.39
C ALA A 157 -4.39 -21.08 -21.65
N TYR A 158 -3.90 -19.88 -21.32
CA TYR A 158 -2.71 -19.72 -20.51
C TYR A 158 -2.87 -18.62 -19.50
N GLN A 159 -2.09 -18.70 -18.42
CA GLN A 159 -2.15 -17.74 -17.33
C GLN A 159 -1.55 -16.40 -17.75
N VAL A 160 -2.22 -15.32 -17.35
CA VAL A 160 -1.82 -13.92 -17.57
C VAL A 160 -1.72 -13.16 -16.26
N GLU A 161 -0.93 -12.09 -16.24
CA GLU A 161 -0.79 -11.22 -15.09
C GLU A 161 -1.62 -9.92 -15.28
N PRO A 162 -2.14 -9.33 -14.19
CA PRO A 162 -2.81 -8.03 -14.25
C PRO A 162 -1.87 -6.93 -14.72
N MET A 163 -2.32 -6.15 -15.72
CA MET A 163 -1.53 -5.12 -16.39
C MET A 163 -2.24 -3.77 -16.39
N LEU A 164 -1.45 -2.70 -16.29
CA LEU A 164 -1.86 -1.37 -16.76
C LEU A 164 -1.23 -1.14 -18.13
N ALA A 165 -2.07 -1.22 -19.14
CA ALA A 165 -1.64 -1.04 -20.52
C ALA A 165 -1.44 0.44 -20.85
N LEU A 166 -0.35 0.73 -21.55
CA LEU A 166 -0.06 2.03 -22.15
C LEU A 166 -0.63 2.13 -23.56
N GLU A 167 -0.73 0.98 -24.22
CA GLU A 167 -1.31 0.81 -25.53
C GLU A 167 -2.13 -0.47 -25.57
N ASP A 168 -3.26 -0.45 -26.25
CA ASP A 168 -4.09 -1.63 -26.44
C ASP A 168 -4.72 -1.68 -27.83
N TYR A 169 -4.97 -2.91 -28.29
CA TYR A 169 -5.78 -3.24 -29.42
C TYR A 169 -6.87 -4.20 -29.00
N THR A 170 -8.13 -3.81 -29.15
CA THR A 170 -9.29 -4.60 -28.75
C THR A 170 -10.12 -4.96 -29.98
N GLU A 171 -10.40 -6.25 -30.17
CA GLU A 171 -11.34 -6.76 -31.15
C GLU A 171 -12.63 -7.20 -30.47
N TRP A 172 -13.73 -6.83 -31.10
CA TRP A 172 -15.07 -7.11 -30.63
C TRP A 172 -15.67 -8.22 -31.47
N ASP A 173 -16.44 -9.10 -30.85
CA ASP A 173 -17.26 -10.09 -31.55
C ASP A 173 -16.41 -11.08 -32.36
N THR A 174 -15.62 -11.86 -31.66
CA THR A 174 -14.54 -12.68 -32.18
C THR A 174 -14.95 -14.04 -32.72
N SER A 175 -16.24 -14.23 -33.08
CA SER A 175 -16.72 -15.48 -33.63
C SER A 175 -16.02 -15.89 -34.92
N GLY A 176 -15.26 -16.99 -34.87
CA GLY A 176 -14.60 -17.56 -36.05
C GLY A 176 -13.28 -16.92 -36.44
N PHE A 177 -12.48 -16.43 -35.46
CA PHE A 177 -11.33 -15.60 -35.72
C PHE A 177 -10.13 -15.95 -34.85
N ASP A 178 -9.01 -16.32 -35.48
CA ASP A 178 -7.74 -16.48 -34.80
C ASP A 178 -7.10 -15.11 -34.55
N PHE A 179 -7.33 -14.56 -33.38
CA PHE A 179 -6.90 -13.21 -33.01
C PHE A 179 -5.38 -13.06 -33.01
N GLU A 180 -4.65 -14.05 -32.51
CA GLU A 180 -3.19 -14.00 -32.41
C GLU A 180 -2.51 -13.91 -33.78
N SER A 181 -3.11 -14.54 -34.78
CA SER A 181 -2.61 -14.49 -36.18
C SER A 181 -2.94 -13.18 -36.91
N TYR A 182 -3.76 -12.31 -36.32
CA TYR A 182 -4.30 -11.13 -37.00
C TYR A 182 -3.94 -9.83 -36.30
N ILE A 183 -2.85 -9.78 -35.58
CA ILE A 183 -2.42 -8.56 -34.91
C ILE A 183 -2.02 -7.51 -35.95
N ASP A 184 -2.70 -6.37 -35.93
CA ASP A 184 -2.38 -5.19 -36.73
C ASP A 184 -1.84 -4.09 -35.79
N GLU A 185 -0.53 -3.98 -35.70
CA GLU A 185 0.11 -2.99 -34.83
C GLU A 185 -0.27 -1.54 -35.14
N SER A 186 -0.72 -1.26 -36.39
CA SER A 186 -1.19 0.08 -36.77
C SER A 186 -2.48 0.49 -36.08
N ARG A 187 -3.19 -0.47 -35.47
CA ARG A 187 -4.45 -0.26 -34.73
C ARG A 187 -4.27 -0.05 -33.24
N PHE A 188 -3.04 -0.16 -32.73
CA PHE A 188 -2.78 0.15 -31.33
C PHE A 188 -3.21 1.58 -30.98
N SER A 189 -3.83 1.73 -29.85
CA SER A 189 -4.32 2.99 -29.33
C SER A 189 -3.66 3.35 -28.01
N THR A 190 -3.07 4.51 -27.95
CA THR A 190 -2.61 5.15 -26.71
C THR A 190 -3.73 5.97 -26.05
N GLY A 191 -4.90 6.04 -26.67
CA GLY A 191 -6.01 6.87 -26.22
C GLY A 191 -6.60 6.47 -24.87
N ASN A 192 -6.43 5.20 -24.47
CA ASN A 192 -6.92 4.65 -23.22
C ASN A 192 -5.81 4.46 -22.15
N ARG A 193 -4.65 5.11 -22.30
CA ARG A 193 -3.46 4.91 -21.47
C ARG A 193 -3.78 4.71 -19.98
N PHE A 194 -3.05 3.78 -19.34
CA PHE A 194 -3.35 3.18 -18.06
C PHE A 194 -4.70 2.45 -18.06
N HIS A 195 -4.88 1.58 -19.06
CA HIS A 195 -6.02 0.71 -19.17
C HIS A 195 -5.77 -0.58 -18.38
N LEU A 196 -6.60 -0.87 -17.37
CA LEU A 196 -6.49 -2.07 -16.55
C LEU A 196 -6.99 -3.29 -17.30
N PHE A 197 -6.13 -4.31 -17.45
CA PHE A 197 -6.48 -5.66 -17.87
C PHE A 197 -6.01 -6.68 -16.83
N PHE A 198 -6.75 -7.77 -16.63
CA PHE A 198 -6.41 -8.78 -15.62
C PHE A 198 -6.87 -10.22 -15.97
N GLY A 199 -7.39 -10.45 -17.17
CA GLY A 199 -7.87 -11.78 -17.62
C GLY A 199 -9.11 -12.26 -16.88
N GLN A 200 -9.43 -13.55 -17.04
CA GLN A 200 -10.61 -14.20 -16.47
C GLN A 200 -10.19 -15.39 -15.61
N ALA A 201 -10.90 -15.66 -14.51
CA ALA A 201 -10.67 -16.87 -13.70
C ALA A 201 -11.28 -18.11 -14.34
N SER A 202 -12.32 -17.94 -15.15
CA SER A 202 -12.91 -18.97 -16.01
C SER A 202 -13.53 -18.33 -17.27
N PRO A 203 -13.81 -19.10 -18.34
CA PRO A 203 -14.43 -18.56 -19.56
C PRO A 203 -15.79 -17.88 -19.31
N GLU A 204 -16.51 -18.34 -18.29
CA GLU A 204 -17.86 -17.85 -17.95
C GLU A 204 -17.82 -16.58 -17.09
N GLU A 205 -16.65 -16.18 -16.59
CA GLU A 205 -16.55 -14.96 -15.79
C GLU A 205 -16.85 -13.72 -16.65
N ALA A 206 -17.90 -12.99 -16.27
CA ALA A 206 -18.25 -11.73 -16.92
C ALA A 206 -17.34 -10.59 -16.39
N ALA A 207 -16.19 -10.40 -17.01
CA ALA A 207 -15.14 -9.49 -16.52
C ALA A 207 -14.99 -8.18 -17.31
N THR A 208 -15.68 -7.98 -18.42
CA THR A 208 -15.53 -6.79 -19.30
C THR A 208 -15.74 -5.46 -18.59
N SER A 209 -16.71 -5.41 -17.68
CA SER A 209 -16.99 -4.17 -16.94
C SER A 209 -15.88 -3.80 -15.95
N SER A 210 -14.91 -4.69 -15.74
CA SER A 210 -13.81 -4.47 -14.79
C SER A 210 -12.57 -3.89 -15.46
N ALA A 211 -12.47 -3.89 -16.78
CA ALA A 211 -11.42 -3.20 -17.52
C ALA A 211 -11.62 -1.68 -17.37
N ALA A 212 -10.75 -1.04 -16.62
CA ALA A 212 -10.84 0.39 -16.27
C ALA A 212 -9.92 1.21 -17.17
N LYS A 213 -10.49 2.16 -17.91
CA LYS A 213 -9.73 3.07 -18.79
C LYS A 213 -9.35 4.34 -18.04
N TYR A 214 -8.25 4.97 -18.46
CA TYR A 214 -7.83 6.27 -17.93
C TYR A 214 -7.58 6.26 -16.43
N VAL A 215 -7.01 5.19 -15.92
CA VAL A 215 -6.65 5.10 -14.51
C VAL A 215 -5.63 6.19 -14.18
N TYR A 216 -5.97 7.06 -13.24
CA TYR A 216 -5.08 8.15 -12.81
C TYR A 216 -4.64 8.02 -11.35
N LYS A 217 -5.35 7.19 -10.58
CA LYS A 217 -5.06 6.98 -9.17
C LYS A 217 -5.40 5.55 -8.76
N ILE A 218 -4.53 4.96 -7.97
CA ILE A 218 -4.72 3.68 -7.29
C ILE A 218 -4.70 3.95 -5.79
N LEU A 219 -5.71 3.51 -5.05
CA LEU A 219 -5.67 3.44 -3.60
C LEU A 219 -5.39 2.00 -3.17
N VAL A 220 -4.33 1.84 -2.39
CA VAL A 220 -3.95 0.57 -1.78
C VAL A 220 -4.33 0.62 -0.31
N THR A 221 -5.19 -0.29 0.09
CA THR A 221 -5.63 -0.42 1.48
C THR A 221 -4.88 -1.57 2.15
N PHE A 222 -4.23 -1.29 3.26
CA PHE A 222 -3.60 -2.31 4.10
C PHE A 222 -4.62 -2.95 5.06
N SER A 223 -4.36 -4.21 5.44
CA SER A 223 -5.23 -4.98 6.33
C SER A 223 -5.02 -4.68 7.82
N GLY A 224 -3.89 -4.07 8.15
CA GLY A 224 -3.53 -3.71 9.52
C GLY A 224 -4.15 -2.42 10.02
N THR A 225 -3.67 -1.98 11.17
CA THR A 225 -3.89 -0.64 11.76
C THR A 225 -2.56 -0.18 12.33
N PRO A 226 -2.26 1.13 12.37
CA PRO A 226 -1.02 1.59 12.97
C PRO A 226 -0.95 1.23 14.45
N VAL A 227 0.23 0.88 14.93
CA VAL A 227 0.49 0.59 16.34
C VAL A 227 1.08 1.85 16.98
N LEU A 228 0.48 2.29 18.11
CA LEU A 228 1.01 3.40 18.90
C LEU A 228 1.69 2.84 20.15
N SER A 229 2.87 3.35 20.46
CA SER A 229 3.62 3.01 21.67
C SER A 229 4.15 4.27 22.35
N SER A 230 4.34 4.19 23.66
CA SER A 230 4.96 5.25 24.46
C SER A 230 6.22 4.70 25.15
N GLU A 231 7.23 5.53 25.30
CA GLU A 231 8.41 5.19 26.09
C GLU A 231 8.08 5.13 27.60
N GLU A 232 7.00 5.83 28.00
CA GLU A 232 6.56 5.90 29.40
C GLU A 232 5.18 5.25 29.58
N ASP A 233 5.06 4.34 30.56
CA ASP A 233 3.75 3.81 31.01
C ASP A 233 3.19 4.62 32.18
N ASN A 234 4.10 5.15 33.06
CA ASN A 234 3.75 5.92 34.24
C ASN A 234 4.76 7.06 34.41
N LEU A 235 4.27 8.24 34.71
CA LEU A 235 5.05 9.43 34.96
C LEU A 235 4.76 9.98 36.37
N ASP A 236 5.83 10.29 37.16
CA ASP A 236 5.73 11.02 38.38
C ASP A 236 6.24 12.47 38.16
N LEU A 237 5.33 13.42 38.19
CA LEU A 237 5.61 14.82 37.90
C LEU A 237 5.35 15.73 39.12
N ILE A 238 5.78 16.96 39.06
CA ILE A 238 5.57 17.98 40.12
C ILE A 238 4.82 19.17 39.51
N VAL A 239 3.99 19.81 40.35
CA VAL A 239 3.20 20.99 39.93
C VAL A 239 4.10 22.08 39.34
N GLY A 240 3.69 22.63 38.20
CA GLY A 240 4.39 23.69 37.46
C GLY A 240 5.55 23.18 36.58
N SER A 241 5.74 21.88 36.46
CA SER A 241 6.67 21.31 35.47
C SER A 241 6.01 21.15 34.11
N ASP A 242 6.84 21.08 33.07
CA ASP A 242 6.45 20.67 31.72
C ASP A 242 7.17 19.34 31.41
N HIS A 243 6.50 18.46 30.66
CA HIS A 243 7.08 17.20 30.17
C HIS A 243 6.64 16.97 28.71
N ALA A 244 7.53 16.47 27.87
CA ALA A 244 7.17 16.07 26.49
C ALA A 244 6.96 14.56 26.47
N LEU A 245 5.74 14.12 26.15
CA LEU A 245 5.41 12.71 26.00
C LEU A 245 6.01 12.19 24.71
N HIS A 246 6.75 11.07 24.76
CA HIS A 246 7.31 10.41 23.59
C HIS A 246 6.41 9.27 23.14
N VAL A 247 5.60 9.54 22.13
CA VAL A 247 4.76 8.55 21.46
C VAL A 247 5.29 8.30 20.07
N THR A 248 5.44 7.04 19.71
CA THR A 248 5.85 6.58 18.38
C THR A 248 4.72 5.82 17.70
N ALA A 249 4.56 6.06 16.41
CA ALA A 249 3.70 5.27 15.54
C ALA A 249 4.56 4.28 14.76
N ASP A 250 4.03 3.10 14.52
CA ASP A 250 4.57 2.06 13.65
C ASP A 250 3.47 1.58 12.70
N ALA A 251 3.71 1.70 11.42
CA ALA A 251 2.80 1.37 10.35
C ALA A 251 3.49 0.50 9.30
N GLU A 252 2.73 -0.15 8.42
CA GLU A 252 3.26 -1.03 7.37
C GLU A 252 4.16 -0.30 6.35
N ASP A 253 4.17 1.04 6.37
CA ASP A 253 4.91 1.86 5.44
C ASP A 253 5.44 3.13 6.12
N ASP A 254 6.66 3.56 5.78
CA ASP A 254 7.29 4.76 6.37
C ASP A 254 6.47 6.03 6.13
N ALA A 255 5.82 6.17 4.95
CA ALA A 255 4.98 7.34 4.66
C ALA A 255 3.71 7.34 5.50
N LEU A 256 3.14 6.16 5.81
CA LEU A 256 2.04 6.02 6.75
C LEU A 256 2.48 6.30 8.18
N THR A 257 3.64 5.80 8.59
CA THR A 257 4.24 6.10 9.90
C THR A 257 4.38 7.60 10.10
N ASP A 258 4.99 8.29 9.12
CA ASP A 258 5.15 9.75 9.16
C ASP A 258 3.81 10.48 9.23
N TYR A 259 2.81 10.03 8.44
CA TYR A 259 1.49 10.62 8.44
C TYR A 259 0.76 10.44 9.78
N VAL A 260 0.75 9.22 10.32
CA VAL A 260 0.14 8.89 11.62
C VAL A 260 0.80 9.72 12.73
N GLN A 261 2.14 9.75 12.75
CA GLN A 261 2.92 10.51 13.75
C GLN A 261 2.59 12.01 13.72
N ALA A 262 2.40 12.59 12.52
CA ALA A 262 2.08 14.00 12.36
C ALA A 262 0.63 14.35 12.74
N ASN A 263 -0.26 13.36 12.79
CA ASN A 263 -1.70 13.54 13.03
C ASN A 263 -2.19 12.91 14.35
N LEU A 264 -1.28 12.57 15.27
CA LEU A 264 -1.65 12.10 16.61
C LEU A 264 -2.52 13.11 17.34
N GLN A 265 -3.55 12.62 18.00
CA GLN A 265 -4.43 13.42 18.85
C GLN A 265 -4.15 13.07 20.32
N TYR A 266 -4.04 14.09 21.15
CA TYR A 266 -3.77 13.93 22.57
C TYR A 266 -4.95 14.42 23.41
N ALA A 267 -5.28 13.65 24.45
CA ALA A 267 -6.31 13.98 25.42
C ALA A 267 -5.87 13.67 26.84
N SER A 268 -6.32 14.47 27.81
CA SER A 268 -6.15 14.23 29.23
C SER A 268 -7.49 13.87 29.86
N SER A 269 -7.50 12.86 30.75
CA SER A 269 -8.68 12.51 31.53
C SER A 269 -9.04 13.59 32.57
N ASP A 270 -8.05 14.37 33.04
CA ASP A 270 -8.26 15.51 33.93
C ASP A 270 -7.30 16.67 33.58
N PRO A 271 -7.73 17.58 32.67
CA PRO A 271 -6.93 18.72 32.29
C PRO A 271 -6.67 19.74 33.40
N SER A 272 -7.40 19.66 34.55
CA SER A 272 -7.14 20.50 35.70
C SER A 272 -5.92 20.04 36.50
N VAL A 273 -5.58 18.76 36.40
CA VAL A 273 -4.35 18.16 36.98
C VAL A 273 -3.21 18.25 35.99
N VAL A 274 -3.38 17.72 34.79
CA VAL A 274 -2.41 17.76 33.68
C VAL A 274 -3.12 18.06 32.37
N SER A 275 -2.82 19.16 31.72
CA SER A 275 -3.26 19.42 30.36
C SER A 275 -2.20 19.01 29.35
N VAL A 276 -2.62 18.66 28.12
CA VAL A 276 -1.73 18.25 27.02
C VAL A 276 -2.03 19.11 25.79
N ASP A 277 -1.00 19.54 25.09
CA ASP A 277 -1.15 20.26 23.82
C ASP A 277 -1.18 19.29 22.61
N GLN A 278 -1.39 19.85 21.42
CA GLN A 278 -1.46 19.08 20.16
C GLN A 278 -0.15 18.38 19.75
N TYR A 279 0.95 18.68 20.43
CA TYR A 279 2.27 18.10 20.18
C TYR A 279 2.69 17.10 21.26
N GLY A 280 1.78 16.76 22.21
CA GLY A 280 2.08 15.84 23.30
C GLY A 280 2.84 16.47 24.45
N LYS A 281 2.94 17.82 24.52
CA LYS A 281 3.55 18.49 25.65
C LYS A 281 2.56 18.59 26.81
N LEU A 282 2.96 18.08 27.96
CA LEU A 282 2.21 18.08 29.22
C LEU A 282 2.51 19.35 30.00
N HIS A 283 1.45 20.00 30.54
CA HIS A 283 1.52 21.11 31.47
C HIS A 283 0.89 20.68 32.79
N VAL A 284 1.68 20.63 33.83
CA VAL A 284 1.27 20.14 35.16
C VAL A 284 0.67 21.26 35.99
N ASN A 285 -0.66 21.22 36.20
CA ASN A 285 -1.43 22.32 36.76
C ASN A 285 -1.69 22.17 38.29
N ALA A 286 -1.99 20.94 38.76
CA ALA A 286 -2.33 20.67 40.13
C ALA A 286 -1.88 19.24 40.55
N GLU A 287 -1.84 18.98 41.88
CA GLU A 287 -1.64 17.64 42.44
C GLU A 287 -2.82 16.75 42.12
N GLY A 288 -2.57 15.43 41.86
CA GLY A 288 -3.57 14.43 41.55
C GLY A 288 -3.09 13.44 40.53
N ASP A 289 -4.04 12.71 39.95
CA ASP A 289 -3.79 11.68 38.93
C ASP A 289 -4.54 12.05 37.64
N ALA A 290 -3.88 11.82 36.52
CA ALA A 290 -4.48 11.95 35.19
C ALA A 290 -3.99 10.82 34.27
N VAL A 291 -4.78 10.47 33.25
CA VAL A 291 -4.36 9.58 32.17
C VAL A 291 -4.26 10.41 30.89
N ILE A 292 -3.11 10.38 30.27
CA ILE A 292 -2.91 11.01 28.96
C ILE A 292 -3.04 9.94 27.89
N THR A 293 -3.89 10.17 26.91
CA THR A 293 -4.10 9.26 25.79
C THR A 293 -3.65 9.94 24.51
N ALA A 294 -2.77 9.27 23.76
CA ALA A 294 -2.48 9.58 22.37
C ALA A 294 -3.28 8.62 21.49
N SER A 295 -3.90 9.13 20.41
CA SER A 295 -4.73 8.32 19.52
C SER A 295 -4.62 8.75 18.07
N PHE A 296 -4.88 7.78 17.18
CA PHE A 296 -5.08 7.99 15.75
C PHE A 296 -6.11 6.97 15.24
N GLY A 297 -7.27 7.42 14.78
CA GLY A 297 -8.39 6.54 14.44
C GLY A 297 -8.79 5.65 15.61
N GLU A 298 -8.74 4.33 15.42
CA GLU A 298 -9.04 3.34 16.46
C GLU A 298 -7.81 2.97 17.32
N SER A 299 -6.61 3.35 16.90
CA SER A 299 -5.37 3.06 17.62
C SER A 299 -5.14 4.08 18.73
N SER A 300 -4.73 3.60 19.90
CA SER A 300 -4.43 4.47 21.03
C SER A 300 -3.38 3.87 21.99
N VAL A 301 -2.69 4.76 22.70
CA VAL A 301 -1.80 4.43 23.83
C VAL A 301 -2.06 5.39 24.96
N SER A 302 -1.99 4.91 26.22
CA SER A 302 -2.28 5.71 27.40
C SER A 302 -1.11 5.66 28.37
N VAL A 303 -0.83 6.81 29.00
CA VAL A 303 0.20 7.00 30.04
C VAL A 303 -0.45 7.52 31.31
N ASN A 304 -0.19 6.86 32.43
CA ASN A 304 -0.66 7.32 33.73
C ASN A 304 0.28 8.41 34.26
N VAL A 305 -0.27 9.50 34.75
CA VAL A 305 0.50 10.61 35.32
C VAL A 305 0.07 10.82 36.75
N HIS A 306 1.02 10.68 37.68
CA HIS A 306 0.83 11.06 39.09
C HIS A 306 1.54 12.39 39.36
N VAL A 307 0.85 13.34 39.93
CA VAL A 307 1.40 14.66 40.27
C VAL A 307 1.46 14.82 41.79
N GLY A 308 2.66 14.81 42.32
CA GLY A 308 2.92 15.05 43.71
C GLY A 308 3.28 16.51 44.04
N SER A 309 3.18 16.85 45.32
CA SER A 309 3.69 18.14 45.84
C SER A 309 5.20 18.19 45.67
N GLY A 310 5.70 19.20 44.97
CA GLY A 310 7.14 19.53 44.95
C GLY A 310 7.59 19.89 46.34
N GLY A 311 7.88 18.87 47.15
CA GLY A 311 8.49 19.09 48.46
C GLY A 311 9.85 19.72 48.25
N ALA A 312 10.01 20.98 48.68
CA ALA A 312 11.33 21.57 48.87
C ALA A 312 12.12 20.63 49.79
N SER A 313 13.09 19.90 49.22
CA SER A 313 14.03 19.10 49.97
C SER A 313 14.84 20.04 50.82
N GLY A 314 14.37 20.27 52.06
CA GLY A 314 15.09 20.99 53.08
C GLY A 314 16.37 20.23 53.40
N THR A 315 17.48 20.83 53.09
CA THR A 315 18.78 20.44 53.54
C THR A 315 18.81 20.40 55.08
N GLY A 316 18.60 19.24 55.65
CA GLY A 316 18.85 18.93 57.05
C GLY A 316 20.19 18.20 57.17
N SER A 317 21.28 18.97 57.29
CA SER A 317 22.57 18.46 57.71
C SER A 317 22.48 18.04 59.18
N THR A 318 22.66 16.76 59.49
CA THR A 318 23.09 16.30 60.78
C THR A 318 24.31 15.37 60.60
N ALA A 319 25.46 15.91 60.97
CA ALA A 319 26.66 15.15 61.15
C ALA A 319 26.49 14.12 62.29
N GLY A 320 26.85 12.88 62.05
CA GLY A 320 26.89 11.78 62.98
C GLY A 320 28.02 10.82 62.64
N ASN A 321 29.09 10.97 63.33
CA ASN A 321 30.39 10.27 63.31
C ASN A 321 30.23 8.75 63.55
N GLY A 322 31.06 7.91 62.87
CA GLY A 322 31.40 6.61 63.46
C GLY A 322 31.73 5.44 62.53
N THR A 323 33.03 5.31 62.23
CA THR A 323 33.79 4.05 62.15
C THR A 323 33.59 3.08 61.00
N GLU A 324 34.58 3.02 60.12
CA GLU A 324 35.00 1.82 59.36
C GLU A 324 35.52 0.69 60.28
N PRO A 325 35.55 -0.61 59.85
CA PRO A 325 36.57 -1.02 58.90
C PRO A 325 36.23 -2.19 57.93
N GLY A 326 36.87 -2.15 56.76
CA GLY A 326 37.62 -3.26 56.20
C GLY A 326 36.91 -4.45 55.60
N GLY A 327 37.18 -4.71 54.31
CA GLY A 327 36.94 -6.02 53.71
C GLY A 327 36.90 -6.03 52.16
N GLU A 328 38.09 -6.20 51.62
CA GLU A 328 38.53 -6.89 50.42
C GLU A 328 37.66 -6.93 49.12
N ALA A 329 38.35 -6.57 48.07
CA ALA A 329 38.06 -6.72 46.65
C ALA A 329 37.88 -8.17 46.22
N ALA A 330 36.90 -8.42 45.38
CA ALA A 330 36.92 -9.52 44.43
C ALA A 330 36.51 -9.02 43.03
N SER A 331 37.56 -8.92 42.20
CA SER A 331 37.49 -8.75 40.74
C SER A 331 36.92 -10.04 40.15
N GLY A 332 35.77 -9.90 39.48
CA GLY A 332 35.20 -10.94 38.63
C GLY A 332 34.89 -10.36 37.25
N THR A 333 35.82 -10.57 36.32
CA THR A 333 35.61 -10.36 34.89
C THR A 333 34.61 -11.38 34.37
N PHE A 334 33.48 -10.91 33.86
CA PHE A 334 32.56 -11.74 33.06
C PHE A 334 32.92 -11.55 31.60
N ASP A 335 33.42 -12.65 30.98
CA ASP A 335 33.59 -12.81 29.55
C ASP A 335 32.24 -13.07 28.91
N LEU A 336 31.89 -12.26 27.91
CA LEU A 336 30.75 -12.49 27.00
C LEU A 336 31.20 -13.38 25.86
N PRO A 337 30.45 -14.43 25.49
CA PRO A 337 30.77 -15.25 24.35
C PRO A 337 30.44 -14.51 23.03
N LYS A 338 31.42 -14.57 22.12
CA LYS A 338 31.39 -14.07 20.75
C LYS A 338 30.40 -14.89 19.90
N PRO A 339 29.57 -14.28 19.04
CA PRO A 339 28.75 -15.05 18.12
C PRO A 339 29.57 -15.69 17.01
N GLU A 340 29.33 -16.96 16.75
CA GLU A 340 29.87 -17.71 15.59
C GLU A 340 29.27 -17.19 14.28
N GLU A 341 30.15 -16.85 13.35
CA GLU A 341 29.83 -16.60 11.95
C GLU A 341 29.55 -17.93 11.25
N THR A 342 28.33 -18.17 10.80
CA THR A 342 28.04 -19.22 9.82
C THR A 342 28.01 -18.62 8.42
N GLU A 343 29.09 -18.86 7.70
CA GLU A 343 29.15 -18.71 6.25
C GLU A 343 28.12 -19.65 5.59
N THR A 344 27.18 -19.12 4.81
CA THR A 344 26.46 -19.87 3.79
C THR A 344 26.70 -19.24 2.42
N SER A 345 27.45 -20.00 1.64
CA SER A 345 27.82 -19.77 0.24
C SER A 345 26.59 -19.73 -0.70
N PRO A 346 26.56 -18.82 -1.71
CA PRO A 346 25.53 -18.79 -2.72
C PRO A 346 25.91 -19.67 -3.93
N ALA A 347 25.43 -20.90 -3.97
CA ALA A 347 25.48 -21.73 -5.18
C ALA A 347 24.35 -22.75 -5.17
N ALA A 348 23.19 -22.42 -5.77
CA ALA A 348 22.26 -23.36 -6.41
C ALA A 348 20.95 -22.66 -6.84
N ARG A 349 20.98 -21.85 -7.90
CA ARG A 349 19.79 -21.56 -8.72
C ARG A 349 20.23 -21.32 -10.18
N SER A 350 20.65 -22.41 -10.82
CA SER A 350 20.72 -22.46 -12.28
C SER A 350 20.75 -23.91 -12.69
N ALA A 351 19.59 -24.53 -12.88
CA ALA A 351 19.37 -25.73 -13.71
C ALA A 351 17.91 -26.17 -13.53
N LEU A 352 16.97 -25.61 -14.30
CA LEU A 352 15.76 -26.30 -14.78
C LEU A 352 15.07 -25.45 -15.86
N ARG A 353 15.71 -25.30 -17.00
CA ARG A 353 15.04 -24.97 -18.26
C ARG A 353 15.84 -25.60 -19.39
N THR A 354 15.61 -26.90 -19.61
CA THR A 354 15.84 -27.58 -20.90
C THR A 354 15.33 -29.01 -20.76
N ALA A 355 14.15 -29.25 -21.23
CA ALA A 355 13.63 -30.51 -21.78
C ALA A 355 12.09 -30.44 -21.75
N VAL A 356 11.49 -30.06 -22.86
CA VAL A 356 10.51 -30.90 -23.57
C VAL A 356 10.41 -30.29 -24.96
N MET A 357 10.92 -31.06 -25.92
CA MET A 357 10.52 -31.00 -27.32
C MET A 357 9.18 -31.67 -27.47
#